data_aa501f33060f7c3d25f324c097b1639b
#
_entry.id   aa501f33060f7c3d25f324c097b1639b
#
_cell.length_a   1.000
_cell.length_b   1.000
_cell.length_c   1.000
_cell.angle_alpha   90.00
_cell.angle_beta   90.00
_cell.angle_gamma   90.00
#
_symmetry.space_group_name_H-M   'P 1'
#
loop_
_entity.id
_entity.type
_entity.pdbx_description
1 polymer ?
#
loop_
_entity_poly.entity_id
_entity_poly.type
_entity_poly.pdbx_seq_one_letter_code
_entity_poly.pdbx_strand_id
1 'polypeptide(L)'
;MNTFSIIEQEIVEMFTTIIEEKDAYTAGHSKRVAMYSTKIAEAMGCSDDEQNRVYQAGLLHDIGKLLTPESILLKPRKFNRTEYAIIKNHSTDGEKMLSFISAFKPYMPLVRHHHEYFDGTGYPDGLKGDCIPFLSRIIAIADAFDAMTTNRIYKPRKSIASAIKELQKCSGTQFDPLIVGIATKVFSTYQELVFIHQLPESGVQEERFAYFYKDTLTSAYSGEYLSYFLHNNHTSKRFLCCYFIQLHHVHTYNQNFGWKLGDKLLSEVALRLKILFHTPFIFRIFGDDFVVLNALHVEIDEAQVKEKISVGFNGIDVSIKHFALKDFSLDAWENFENFLTHSQPCSIEDHHSKHN
;
A
#
# COMPACT_ATOMS: atom_id res chain seq x y z
N MET A 1 2.40 17.51 36.90
CA MET A 1 2.78 17.76 35.49
C MET A 1 4.10 17.07 35.27
N ASN A 2 4.10 15.81 34.82
CA ASN A 2 5.32 15.22 34.28
C ASN A 2 5.49 15.77 32.86
N THR A 3 6.09 16.94 32.81
CA THR A 3 6.52 17.52 31.54
C THR A 3 7.64 16.62 31.02
N PHE A 4 7.43 15.93 29.90
CA PHE A 4 8.50 15.48 29.04
C PHE A 4 9.54 16.61 29.01
N SER A 5 10.79 16.30 29.23
CA SER A 5 11.82 17.27 28.94
C SER A 5 11.72 17.67 27.47
N ILE A 6 12.09 18.88 27.11
CA ILE A 6 12.12 19.34 25.70
C ILE A 6 12.86 18.30 24.84
N ILE A 7 13.92 17.73 25.34
CA ILE A 7 14.73 16.70 24.65
C ILE A 7 13.93 15.44 24.39
N GLU A 8 13.10 14.98 25.32
CA GLU A 8 12.26 13.79 25.12
C GLU A 8 11.21 14.02 24.05
N GLN A 9 10.61 15.22 24.00
CA GLN A 9 9.66 15.60 22.93
C GLN A 9 10.36 15.64 21.56
N GLU A 10 11.54 16.23 21.47
CA GLU A 10 12.35 16.27 20.25
C GLU A 10 12.72 14.87 19.76
N ILE A 11 13.07 13.95 20.68
CA ILE A 11 13.36 12.55 20.33
C ILE A 11 12.12 11.82 19.80
N VAL A 12 10.94 12.00 20.40
CA VAL A 12 9.69 11.40 19.91
C VAL A 12 9.35 11.93 18.53
N GLU A 13 9.47 13.24 18.31
CA GLU A 13 9.20 13.86 17.02
C GLU A 13 10.18 13.37 15.94
N MET A 14 11.46 13.26 16.27
CA MET A 14 12.47 12.70 15.38
C MET A 14 12.15 11.26 15.01
N PHE A 15 11.82 10.39 15.98
CA PHE A 15 11.44 8.99 15.68
C PHE A 15 10.18 8.91 14.84
N THR A 16 9.16 9.69 15.14
CA THR A 16 7.91 9.73 14.36
C THR A 16 8.21 10.13 12.91
N THR A 17 9.05 11.14 12.71
CA THR A 17 9.46 11.57 11.36
C THR A 17 10.22 10.48 10.62
N ILE A 18 11.18 9.81 11.27
CA ILE A 18 11.97 8.73 10.64
C ILE A 18 11.07 7.54 10.26
N ILE A 19 10.09 7.19 11.11
CA ILE A 19 9.14 6.11 10.81
C ILE A 19 8.29 6.48 9.58
N GLU A 20 7.75 7.69 9.55
CA GLU A 20 6.93 8.18 8.44
C GLU A 20 7.72 8.27 7.13
N GLU A 21 8.98 8.65 7.17
CA GLU A 21 9.87 8.65 6.02
C GLU A 21 10.23 7.23 5.54
N LYS A 22 10.37 6.28 6.46
CA LYS A 22 10.68 4.88 6.11
C LYS A 22 9.48 4.14 5.57
N ASP A 23 8.32 4.32 6.17
CA ASP A 23 7.05 3.73 5.75
C ASP A 23 6.23 4.80 5.01
N ALA A 24 6.49 4.96 3.72
CA ALA A 24 5.83 5.96 2.87
C ALA A 24 4.29 5.86 2.85
N TYR A 25 3.74 4.77 3.41
CA TYR A 25 2.29 4.54 3.52
C TYR A 25 1.69 5.12 4.81
N THR A 26 2.50 5.67 5.71
CA THR A 26 2.08 6.06 7.06
C THR A 26 2.19 7.55 7.35
N ALA A 27 2.31 8.40 6.32
CA ALA A 27 2.37 9.84 6.54
C ALA A 27 1.23 10.33 7.44
N GLY A 28 1.58 10.89 8.60
CA GLY A 28 0.67 11.35 9.63
C GLY A 28 -0.12 10.26 10.36
N HIS A 29 0.11 8.97 10.08
CA HIS A 29 -0.57 7.85 10.74
C HIS A 29 -0.34 7.84 12.24
N SER A 30 0.92 7.88 12.68
CA SER A 30 1.26 7.85 14.10
C SER A 30 0.62 9.02 14.85
N LYS A 31 0.59 10.21 14.27
CA LYS A 31 -0.08 11.40 14.85
C LYS A 31 -1.59 11.22 14.96
N ARG A 32 -2.24 10.65 13.93
CA ARG A 32 -3.69 10.38 13.97
C ARG A 32 -4.03 9.29 14.97
N VAL A 33 -3.26 8.19 15.02
CA VAL A 33 -3.44 7.13 16.02
C VAL A 33 -3.31 7.68 17.43
N ALA A 34 -2.28 8.50 17.70
CA ALA A 34 -2.10 9.16 18.99
C ALA A 34 -3.30 10.05 19.36
N MET A 35 -3.78 10.87 18.42
CA MET A 35 -4.95 11.75 18.61
C MET A 35 -6.23 10.92 18.87
N TYR A 36 -6.50 9.89 18.08
CA TYR A 36 -7.68 9.03 18.23
C TYR A 36 -7.64 8.29 19.57
N SER A 37 -6.48 7.74 19.95
CA SER A 37 -6.29 7.06 21.22
C SER A 37 -6.55 7.98 22.41
N THR A 38 -6.06 9.22 22.36
CA THR A 38 -6.29 10.22 23.39
C THR A 38 -7.77 10.57 23.52
N LYS A 39 -8.47 10.76 22.38
CA LYS A 39 -9.90 11.05 22.40
C LYS A 39 -10.75 9.89 22.95
N ILE A 40 -10.37 8.66 22.69
CA ILE A 40 -11.01 7.50 23.30
C ILE A 40 -10.74 7.48 24.80
N ALA A 41 -9.48 7.67 25.23
CA ALA A 41 -9.10 7.70 26.64
C ALA A 41 -9.81 8.81 27.42
N GLU A 42 -9.90 10.01 26.85
CA GLU A 42 -10.68 11.16 27.39
C GLU A 42 -12.15 10.75 27.61
N ALA A 43 -12.79 10.17 26.60
CA ALA A 43 -14.19 9.73 26.65
C ALA A 43 -14.43 8.57 27.63
N MET A 44 -13.39 7.82 27.97
CA MET A 44 -13.41 6.77 29.00
C MET A 44 -13.14 7.28 30.40
N GLY A 45 -12.84 8.58 30.57
CA GLY A 45 -12.56 9.19 31.86
C GLY A 45 -11.17 8.91 32.41
N CYS A 46 -10.21 8.61 31.53
CA CYS A 46 -8.80 8.44 31.91
C CYS A 46 -8.20 9.72 32.45
N SER A 47 -7.28 9.59 33.39
CA SER A 47 -6.52 10.72 33.93
C SER A 47 -5.65 11.41 32.87
N ASP A 48 -5.26 12.66 33.10
CA ASP A 48 -4.37 13.41 32.20
C ASP A 48 -3.03 12.65 31.95
N ASP A 49 -2.52 11.92 32.96
CA ASP A 49 -1.32 11.11 32.83
C ASP A 49 -1.54 9.92 31.88
N GLU A 50 -2.66 9.24 32.00
CA GLU A 50 -3.01 8.13 31.08
C GLU A 50 -3.27 8.63 29.67
N GLN A 51 -3.94 9.77 29.51
CA GLN A 51 -4.14 10.41 28.21
C GLN A 51 -2.82 10.79 27.57
N ASN A 52 -1.88 11.37 28.33
CA ASN A 52 -0.54 11.67 27.83
C ASN A 52 0.24 10.39 27.46
N ARG A 53 0.18 9.35 28.32
CA ARG A 53 0.84 8.07 28.03
C ARG A 53 0.32 7.41 26.77
N VAL A 54 -0.97 7.39 26.56
CA VAL A 54 -1.54 6.79 25.34
C VAL A 54 -1.21 7.62 24.09
N TYR A 55 -1.13 8.95 24.23
CA TYR A 55 -0.69 9.83 23.15
C TYR A 55 0.75 9.52 22.71
N GLN A 56 1.68 9.49 23.66
CA GLN A 56 3.08 9.21 23.38
C GLN A 56 3.30 7.79 22.84
N ALA A 57 2.61 6.80 23.43
CA ALA A 57 2.65 5.43 22.93
C ALA A 57 2.06 5.31 21.52
N GLY A 58 1.01 6.07 21.21
CA GLY A 58 0.42 6.13 19.87
C GLY A 58 1.38 6.72 18.83
N LEU A 59 2.21 7.71 19.19
CA LEU A 59 3.25 8.24 18.32
C LEU A 59 4.35 7.20 18.04
N LEU A 60 4.65 6.34 19.02
CA LEU A 60 5.78 5.42 19.01
C LEU A 60 5.40 3.97 18.71
N HIS A 61 4.09 3.63 18.55
CA HIS A 61 3.63 2.24 18.49
C HIS A 61 4.32 1.42 17.38
N ASP A 62 4.64 2.06 16.30
CA ASP A 62 5.23 1.47 15.10
C ASP A 62 6.77 1.64 15.02
N ILE A 63 7.45 2.15 16.06
CA ILE A 63 8.89 2.45 16.01
C ILE A 63 9.74 1.24 15.60
N GLY A 64 9.33 0.04 15.96
CA GLY A 64 10.04 -1.19 15.59
C GLY A 64 10.06 -1.48 14.09
N LYS A 65 9.20 -0.86 13.28
CA LYS A 65 9.26 -0.92 11.82
C LYS A 65 10.58 -0.40 11.25
N LEU A 66 11.33 0.38 12.02
CA LEU A 66 12.69 0.80 11.65
C LEU A 66 13.65 -0.39 11.43
N LEU A 67 13.40 -1.52 12.08
CA LEU A 67 14.18 -2.74 11.92
C LEU A 67 13.60 -3.69 10.86
N THR A 68 12.41 -3.41 10.34
CA THR A 68 11.80 -4.20 9.28
C THR A 68 12.49 -3.88 7.93
N PRO A 69 12.89 -4.90 7.15
CA PRO A 69 13.44 -4.68 5.81
C PRO A 69 12.47 -3.91 4.91
N GLU A 70 12.95 -2.92 4.18
CA GLU A 70 12.10 -2.10 3.29
C GLU A 70 11.40 -2.93 2.20
N SER A 71 12.05 -3.98 1.71
CA SER A 71 11.47 -4.92 0.74
C SER A 71 10.22 -5.66 1.27
N ILE A 72 10.06 -5.75 2.60
CA ILE A 72 8.86 -6.28 3.25
C ILE A 72 7.90 -5.13 3.56
N LEU A 73 8.40 -4.07 4.20
CA LEU A 73 7.58 -2.95 4.66
C LEU A 73 6.82 -2.28 3.51
N LEU A 74 7.51 -2.04 2.38
CA LEU A 74 6.96 -1.38 1.19
C LEU A 74 6.38 -2.36 0.17
N LYS A 75 6.17 -3.62 0.56
CA LYS A 75 5.67 -4.65 -0.34
C LYS A 75 4.22 -4.36 -0.78
N PRO A 76 3.96 -4.34 -2.10
CA PRO A 76 2.67 -3.96 -2.66
C PRO A 76 1.60 -5.05 -2.66
N ARG A 77 1.81 -6.14 -1.99
CA ARG A 77 0.89 -7.28 -1.95
C ARG A 77 0.77 -7.86 -0.55
N LYS A 78 -0.18 -8.77 -0.37
CA LYS A 78 -0.31 -9.52 0.89
C LYS A 78 1.01 -10.21 1.24
N PHE A 79 1.39 -10.13 2.50
CA PHE A 79 2.56 -10.81 3.03
C PHE A 79 2.36 -12.35 2.95
N ASN A 80 3.40 -13.07 2.57
CA ASN A 80 3.43 -14.50 2.79
C ASN A 80 3.65 -14.79 4.30
N ARG A 81 3.61 -16.07 4.69
CA ARG A 81 3.73 -16.48 6.09
C ARG A 81 5.03 -15.99 6.75
N THR A 82 6.15 -16.06 6.04
CA THR A 82 7.46 -15.65 6.55
C THR A 82 7.55 -14.13 6.69
N GLU A 83 7.13 -13.39 5.69
CA GLU A 83 7.08 -11.93 5.70
C GLU A 83 6.15 -11.39 6.79
N TYR A 84 4.99 -12.04 6.97
CA TYR A 84 4.08 -11.69 8.04
C TYR A 84 4.69 -11.95 9.42
N ALA A 85 5.48 -13.03 9.58
CA ALA A 85 6.22 -13.28 10.82
C ALA A 85 7.27 -12.19 11.07
N ILE A 86 7.98 -11.73 10.04
CA ILE A 86 8.97 -10.66 10.16
C ILE A 86 8.31 -9.33 10.56
N ILE A 87 7.20 -8.95 9.91
CA ILE A 87 6.56 -7.67 10.22
C ILE A 87 5.94 -7.67 11.63
N LYS A 88 5.48 -8.80 12.14
CA LYS A 88 4.98 -8.91 13.52
C LYS A 88 6.03 -8.54 14.57
N ASN A 89 7.30 -8.73 14.27
CA ASN A 89 8.38 -8.42 15.21
C ASN A 89 8.47 -6.93 15.54
N HIS A 90 7.86 -6.02 14.75
CA HIS A 90 7.95 -4.60 15.04
C HIS A 90 7.45 -4.23 16.45
N SER A 91 6.50 -4.97 17.01
CA SER A 91 6.00 -4.73 18.36
C SER A 91 7.06 -5.05 19.43
N THR A 92 7.77 -6.17 19.30
CA THR A 92 8.88 -6.56 20.20
C THR A 92 10.14 -5.76 19.93
N ASP A 93 10.43 -5.46 18.69
CA ASP A 93 11.55 -4.60 18.29
C ASP A 93 11.34 -3.17 18.79
N GLY A 94 10.11 -2.66 18.74
CA GLY A 94 9.74 -1.36 19.29
C GLY A 94 9.96 -1.29 20.80
N GLU A 95 9.49 -2.28 21.56
CA GLU A 95 9.78 -2.38 22.99
C GLU A 95 11.29 -2.35 23.26
N LYS A 96 12.06 -3.17 22.53
CA LYS A 96 13.52 -3.22 22.66
C LYS A 96 14.16 -1.88 22.35
N MET A 97 13.75 -1.17 21.32
CA MET A 97 14.28 0.17 20.98
C MET A 97 14.00 1.17 22.11
N LEU A 98 12.78 1.18 22.63
CA LEU A 98 12.39 2.06 23.72
C LEU A 98 13.14 1.77 25.03
N SER A 99 13.59 0.53 25.24
CA SER A 99 14.32 0.13 26.45
C SER A 99 15.66 0.86 26.65
N PHE A 100 16.25 1.39 25.58
CA PHE A 100 17.52 2.13 25.66
C PHE A 100 17.37 3.52 26.29
N ILE A 101 16.14 4.04 26.39
CA ILE A 101 15.87 5.37 26.94
C ILE A 101 14.97 5.23 28.17
N SER A 102 15.51 5.55 29.35
CA SER A 102 14.80 5.33 30.62
C SER A 102 13.44 6.01 30.70
N ALA A 103 13.30 7.19 30.10
CA ALA A 103 12.04 7.95 30.03
C ALA A 103 10.93 7.23 29.23
N PHE A 104 11.28 6.32 28.32
CA PHE A 104 10.33 5.62 27.46
C PHE A 104 9.86 4.29 28.05
N LYS A 105 10.39 3.85 29.17
CA LYS A 105 9.97 2.62 29.85
C LYS A 105 8.43 2.50 30.06
N PRO A 106 7.71 3.58 30.43
CA PRO A 106 6.25 3.50 30.60
C PRO A 106 5.47 3.16 29.32
N TYR A 107 6.06 3.38 28.16
CA TYR A 107 5.43 3.13 26.85
C TYR A 107 5.72 1.73 26.29
N MET A 108 6.78 1.07 26.79
CA MET A 108 7.21 -0.25 26.32
C MET A 108 6.08 -1.30 26.30
N PRO A 109 5.34 -1.53 27.40
CA PRO A 109 4.25 -2.49 27.35
C PRO A 109 3.14 -2.08 26.39
N LEU A 110 2.91 -0.78 26.20
CA LEU A 110 1.88 -0.30 25.28
C LEU A 110 2.24 -0.56 23.83
N VAL A 111 3.49 -0.31 23.46
CA VAL A 111 4.04 -0.58 22.13
C VAL A 111 4.13 -2.08 21.86
N ARG A 112 4.56 -2.88 22.85
CA ARG A 112 4.65 -4.33 22.71
C ARG A 112 3.28 -4.97 22.39
N HIS A 113 2.21 -4.56 23.07
CA HIS A 113 0.95 -5.29 23.07
C HIS A 113 -0.18 -4.63 22.26
N HIS A 114 0.10 -3.62 21.42
CA HIS A 114 -0.93 -2.96 20.63
C HIS A 114 -1.55 -3.83 19.51
N HIS A 115 -0.96 -5.00 19.24
CA HIS A 115 -1.49 -6.02 18.32
C HIS A 115 -2.02 -7.28 19.02
N GLU A 116 -2.15 -7.24 20.33
CA GLU A 116 -2.87 -8.29 21.03
C GLU A 116 -4.36 -8.20 20.72
N TYR A 117 -5.00 -9.35 20.56
CA TYR A 117 -6.43 -9.47 20.34
C TYR A 117 -7.15 -9.82 21.62
N PHE A 118 -8.32 -9.25 21.84
CA PHE A 118 -9.06 -9.42 23.09
C PHE A 118 -9.39 -10.89 23.40
N ASP A 119 -9.54 -11.73 22.36
CA ASP A 119 -9.76 -13.17 22.48
C ASP A 119 -8.48 -13.99 22.72
N GLY A 120 -7.28 -13.37 22.68
CA GLY A 120 -5.98 -14.01 22.87
C GLY A 120 -5.35 -14.60 21.59
N THR A 121 -5.90 -14.33 20.41
CA THR A 121 -5.33 -14.81 19.14
C THR A 121 -4.37 -13.82 18.50
N GLY A 122 -4.07 -12.71 19.19
CA GLY A 122 -3.14 -11.66 18.76
C GLY A 122 -1.66 -12.02 18.90
N TYR A 123 -0.81 -11.02 18.92
CA TYR A 123 0.63 -11.18 19.10
C TYR A 123 1.22 -9.95 19.84
N PRO A 124 2.42 -10.05 20.44
CA PRO A 124 3.39 -11.14 20.37
C PRO A 124 3.18 -12.25 21.40
N ASP A 125 2.48 -12.00 22.52
CA ASP A 125 2.43 -12.89 23.67
C ASP A 125 1.11 -13.69 23.78
N GLY A 126 0.10 -13.36 22.97
CA GLY A 126 -1.22 -13.99 23.00
C GLY A 126 -1.99 -13.68 24.28
N LEU A 127 -1.83 -12.46 24.80
CA LEU A 127 -2.56 -11.99 25.99
C LEU A 127 -4.06 -11.89 25.68
N LYS A 128 -4.88 -12.19 26.69
CA LYS A 128 -6.33 -12.23 26.55
C LYS A 128 -7.04 -11.29 27.53
N GLY A 129 -8.07 -10.61 27.04
CA GLY A 129 -8.95 -9.79 27.87
C GLY A 129 -8.19 -8.71 28.65
N ASP A 130 -8.40 -8.67 29.96
CA ASP A 130 -7.79 -7.68 30.84
C ASP A 130 -6.29 -7.91 31.12
N CYS A 131 -5.72 -9.04 30.68
CA CYS A 131 -4.26 -9.22 30.70
C CYS A 131 -3.55 -8.32 29.70
N ILE A 132 -4.24 -7.82 28.67
CA ILE A 132 -3.71 -6.84 27.73
C ILE A 132 -3.71 -5.47 28.41
N PRO A 133 -2.59 -4.72 28.41
CA PRO A 133 -2.56 -3.38 28.98
C PRO A 133 -3.70 -2.52 28.44
N PHE A 134 -4.43 -1.86 29.31
CA PHE A 134 -5.65 -1.12 28.95
C PHE A 134 -5.43 -0.10 27.83
N LEU A 135 -4.35 0.69 27.92
CA LEU A 135 -4.03 1.68 26.90
C LEU A 135 -3.60 1.04 25.56
N SER A 136 -3.04 -0.18 25.58
CA SER A 136 -2.77 -0.93 24.33
C SER A 136 -4.05 -1.32 23.60
N ARG A 137 -5.09 -1.71 24.35
CA ARG A 137 -6.42 -2.00 23.78
C ARG A 137 -7.04 -0.77 23.10
N ILE A 138 -6.79 0.42 23.65
CA ILE A 138 -7.21 1.70 23.02
C ILE A 138 -6.43 1.96 21.73
N ILE A 139 -5.09 1.81 21.76
CA ILE A 139 -4.24 2.02 20.58
C ILE A 139 -4.65 1.07 19.46
N ALA A 140 -4.91 -0.21 19.74
CA ALA A 140 -5.34 -1.21 18.75
C ALA A 140 -6.59 -0.78 17.97
N ILE A 141 -7.57 -0.17 18.64
CA ILE A 141 -8.79 0.33 17.99
C ILE A 141 -8.50 1.58 17.15
N ALA A 142 -7.69 2.50 17.66
CA ALA A 142 -7.31 3.72 16.97
C ALA A 142 -6.49 3.43 15.71
N ASP A 143 -5.53 2.51 15.79
CA ASP A 143 -4.74 2.04 14.65
C ASP A 143 -5.62 1.39 13.58
N ALA A 144 -6.49 0.46 13.97
CA ALA A 144 -7.41 -0.18 13.05
C ALA A 144 -8.37 0.83 12.37
N PHE A 145 -8.84 1.83 13.11
CA PHE A 145 -9.70 2.89 12.56
C PHE A 145 -8.95 3.73 11.53
N ASP A 146 -7.74 4.18 11.85
CA ASP A 146 -6.91 4.94 10.90
C ASP A 146 -6.59 4.12 9.66
N ALA A 147 -6.18 2.85 9.85
CA ALA A 147 -5.90 1.92 8.75
C ALA A 147 -7.11 1.67 7.83
N MET A 148 -8.33 1.81 8.31
CA MET A 148 -9.55 1.65 7.51
C MET A 148 -9.99 2.95 6.84
N THR A 149 -9.75 4.11 7.44
CA THR A 149 -10.28 5.40 6.99
C THR A 149 -9.30 6.23 6.18
N THR A 150 -8.04 5.77 6.09
CA THR A 150 -7.01 6.37 5.22
C THR A 150 -6.81 5.56 3.94
N ASN A 151 -6.46 6.24 2.84
CA ASN A 151 -6.13 5.57 1.59
C ASN A 151 -4.79 4.85 1.73
N ARG A 152 -4.79 3.53 1.56
CA ARG A 152 -3.57 2.74 1.37
C ARG A 152 -3.47 2.36 -0.11
N ILE A 153 -2.27 2.15 -0.61
CA ILE A 153 -1.99 1.87 -2.04
C ILE A 153 -2.82 0.70 -2.60
N TYR A 154 -3.21 -0.25 -1.75
CA TYR A 154 -3.91 -1.48 -2.16
C TYR A 154 -5.37 -1.54 -1.73
N LYS A 155 -5.85 -0.55 -0.99
CA LYS A 155 -7.20 -0.63 -0.44
C LYS A 155 -7.80 0.76 -0.38
N PRO A 156 -8.95 1.00 -1.06
CA PRO A 156 -9.68 2.23 -0.90
C PRO A 156 -10.09 2.40 0.56
N ARG A 157 -10.05 3.64 1.03
CA ARG A 157 -10.55 3.95 2.37
C ARG A 157 -12.01 3.50 2.51
N LYS A 158 -12.34 2.99 3.67
CA LYS A 158 -13.74 2.81 4.07
C LYS A 158 -14.31 4.17 4.53
N SER A 159 -15.59 4.40 4.32
CA SER A 159 -16.28 5.49 5.00
C SER A 159 -16.21 5.29 6.53
N ILE A 160 -16.29 6.38 7.30
CA ILE A 160 -16.32 6.32 8.77
C ILE A 160 -17.41 5.36 9.25
N ALA A 161 -18.60 5.42 8.66
CA ALA A 161 -19.71 4.52 9.00
C ALA A 161 -19.36 3.03 8.74
N SER A 162 -18.64 2.74 7.64
CA SER A 162 -18.20 1.38 7.33
C SER A 162 -17.09 0.90 8.27
N ALA A 163 -16.16 1.79 8.67
CA ALA A 163 -15.11 1.48 9.63
C ALA A 163 -15.72 1.20 11.02
N ILE A 164 -16.68 2.01 11.47
CA ILE A 164 -17.43 1.78 12.72
C ILE A 164 -18.11 0.40 12.72
N LYS A 165 -18.80 0.02 11.64
CA LYS A 165 -19.43 -1.30 11.50
C LYS A 165 -18.40 -2.44 11.61
N GLU A 166 -17.21 -2.27 11.06
CA GLU A 166 -16.15 -3.28 11.14
C GLU A 166 -15.62 -3.41 12.58
N LEU A 167 -15.38 -2.28 13.28
CA LEU A 167 -14.99 -2.31 14.69
C LEU A 167 -16.03 -3.03 15.56
N GLN A 168 -17.31 -2.77 15.32
CA GLN A 168 -18.42 -3.44 16.04
C GLN A 168 -18.46 -4.93 15.74
N LYS A 169 -18.22 -5.34 14.49
CA LYS A 169 -18.16 -6.75 14.09
C LYS A 169 -17.03 -7.51 14.77
N CYS A 170 -15.88 -6.86 14.98
CA CYS A 170 -14.70 -7.43 15.63
C CYS A 170 -14.69 -7.25 17.16
N SER A 171 -15.78 -6.73 17.74
CA SER A 171 -15.95 -6.57 19.18
C SER A 171 -16.01 -7.94 19.89
N GLY A 172 -15.24 -8.10 20.97
CA GLY A 172 -15.12 -9.35 21.72
C GLY A 172 -14.16 -10.38 21.11
N THR A 173 -13.68 -10.14 19.89
CA THR A 173 -12.65 -10.96 19.24
C THR A 173 -11.34 -10.18 19.15
N GLN A 174 -11.20 -9.29 18.19
CA GLN A 174 -10.00 -8.46 18.08
C GLN A 174 -9.97 -7.32 19.10
N PHE A 175 -11.12 -6.70 19.38
CA PHE A 175 -11.21 -5.49 20.18
C PHE A 175 -12.02 -5.69 21.46
N ASP A 176 -11.64 -4.92 22.49
CA ASP A 176 -12.37 -4.83 23.75
C ASP A 176 -13.78 -4.25 23.53
N PRO A 177 -14.86 -4.98 23.90
CA PRO A 177 -16.24 -4.53 23.71
C PRO A 177 -16.58 -3.20 24.37
N LEU A 178 -16.02 -2.96 25.57
CA LEU A 178 -16.26 -1.72 26.31
C LEU A 178 -15.66 -0.53 25.55
N ILE A 179 -14.41 -0.67 25.11
CA ILE A 179 -13.70 0.37 24.38
C ILE A 179 -14.35 0.61 23.02
N VAL A 180 -14.74 -0.45 22.28
CA VAL A 180 -15.47 -0.31 21.00
C VAL A 180 -16.75 0.50 21.18
N GLY A 181 -17.52 0.25 22.24
CA GLY A 181 -18.77 0.98 22.51
C GLY A 181 -18.57 2.49 22.69
N ILE A 182 -17.43 2.92 23.23
CA ILE A 182 -17.07 4.32 23.43
C ILE A 182 -16.41 4.88 22.17
N ALA A 183 -15.44 4.16 21.60
CA ALA A 183 -14.72 4.59 20.41
C ALA A 183 -15.66 4.86 19.22
N THR A 184 -16.69 4.04 19.02
CA THR A 184 -17.66 4.24 17.94
C THR A 184 -18.47 5.51 18.11
N LYS A 185 -18.79 5.91 19.36
CA LYS A 185 -19.44 7.21 19.66
C LYS A 185 -18.49 8.37 19.35
N VAL A 186 -17.22 8.28 19.75
CA VAL A 186 -16.21 9.27 19.45
C VAL A 186 -16.06 9.42 17.94
N PHE A 187 -15.87 8.31 17.21
CA PHE A 187 -15.65 8.35 15.76
C PHE A 187 -16.88 8.83 14.97
N SER A 188 -18.11 8.63 15.49
CA SER A 188 -19.32 9.12 14.82
C SER A 188 -19.43 10.66 14.78
N THR A 189 -18.66 11.37 15.63
CA THR A 189 -18.59 12.84 15.62
C THR A 189 -17.61 13.38 14.58
N TYR A 190 -16.75 12.52 14.01
CA TYR A 190 -15.80 12.96 12.98
C TYR A 190 -16.51 13.13 11.64
N GLN A 191 -16.23 14.24 10.98
CA GLN A 191 -16.57 14.42 9.57
C GLN A 191 -15.53 13.68 8.72
N GLU A 192 -15.91 13.19 7.54
CA GLU A 192 -14.95 12.60 6.62
C GLU A 192 -13.80 13.58 6.36
N LEU A 193 -12.61 13.21 6.83
CA LEU A 193 -11.42 14.03 6.66
C LEU A 193 -11.16 14.25 5.17
N VAL A 194 -11.00 15.49 4.79
CA VAL A 194 -10.55 15.89 3.46
C VAL A 194 -9.25 15.16 3.16
N PHE A 195 -9.27 14.34 2.11
CA PHE A 195 -8.18 13.64 1.45
C PHE A 195 -6.81 13.71 2.14
N ILE A 196 -6.52 12.74 3.00
CA ILE A 196 -5.13 12.45 3.39
C ILE A 196 -4.59 11.50 2.34
N HIS A 197 -3.79 12.00 1.43
CA HIS A 197 -3.07 11.18 0.47
C HIS A 197 -1.81 10.63 1.14
N GLN A 198 -1.79 9.33 1.40
CA GLN A 198 -0.56 8.59 1.72
C GLN A 198 0.15 8.21 0.41
N LEU A 199 0.35 9.17 -0.46
CA LEU A 199 1.01 9.01 -1.74
C LEU A 199 2.33 9.77 -1.72
N PRO A 200 3.35 9.30 -2.46
CA PRO A 200 4.57 10.06 -2.63
C PRO A 200 4.23 11.49 -3.10
N GLU A 201 4.64 12.49 -2.31
CA GLU A 201 4.38 13.91 -2.61
C GLU A 201 5.50 14.56 -3.44
N SER A 202 6.63 13.85 -3.59
CA SER A 202 7.78 14.35 -4.36
C SER A 202 8.29 13.33 -5.37
N GLY A 203 8.91 13.79 -6.46
CA GLY A 203 9.51 12.92 -7.48
C GLY A 203 10.55 11.96 -6.90
N VAL A 204 11.30 12.35 -5.87
CA VAL A 204 12.28 11.49 -5.19
C VAL A 204 11.60 10.36 -4.41
N GLN A 205 10.51 10.66 -3.73
CA GLN A 205 9.72 9.63 -3.02
C GLN A 205 9.06 8.69 -4.03
N GLU A 206 8.57 9.21 -5.16
CA GLU A 206 8.00 8.41 -6.24
C GLU A 206 9.05 7.47 -6.85
N GLU A 207 10.28 7.94 -7.08
CA GLU A 207 11.39 7.12 -7.57
C GLU A 207 11.85 6.07 -6.56
N ARG A 208 11.98 6.44 -5.27
CA ARG A 208 12.31 5.51 -4.18
C ARG A 208 11.26 4.41 -4.07
N PHE A 209 10.00 4.78 -4.14
CA PHE A 209 8.88 3.87 -4.15
C PHE A 209 8.91 2.98 -5.40
N ALA A 210 9.07 3.56 -6.57
CA ALA A 210 9.14 2.86 -7.84
C ALA A 210 10.31 1.87 -7.92
N TYR A 211 11.41 2.12 -7.19
CA TYR A 211 12.58 1.24 -7.18
C TYR A 211 12.23 -0.19 -6.76
N PHE A 212 11.40 -0.36 -5.74
CA PHE A 212 10.97 -1.68 -5.23
C PHE A 212 10.00 -2.41 -6.16
N TYR A 213 9.47 -1.71 -7.14
CA TYR A 213 8.50 -2.24 -8.11
C TYR A 213 9.08 -2.45 -9.49
N LYS A 214 10.37 -2.21 -9.68
CA LYS A 214 11.03 -2.49 -10.94
C LYS A 214 11.37 -3.97 -11.04
N ASP A 215 11.00 -4.55 -12.17
CA ASP A 215 11.48 -5.87 -12.58
C ASP A 215 13.00 -5.78 -12.82
N THR A 216 13.75 -6.62 -12.14
CA THR A 216 15.22 -6.58 -12.14
C THR A 216 15.82 -6.92 -13.51
N LEU A 217 15.10 -7.67 -14.33
CA LEU A 217 15.55 -8.06 -15.66
C LEU A 217 15.32 -6.94 -16.69
N THR A 218 14.11 -6.39 -16.72
CA THR A 218 13.68 -5.48 -17.80
C THR A 218 13.70 -4.01 -17.41
N SER A 219 13.83 -3.71 -16.10
CA SER A 219 13.62 -2.36 -15.55
C SER A 219 12.25 -1.76 -15.89
N ALA A 220 11.30 -2.58 -16.35
CA ALA A 220 9.88 -2.24 -16.38
C ALA A 220 9.31 -2.28 -14.96
N TYR A 221 8.18 -1.68 -14.74
CA TYR A 221 7.47 -1.84 -13.47
C TYR A 221 6.82 -3.22 -13.36
N SER A 222 6.56 -3.67 -12.14
CA SER A 222 5.85 -4.93 -11.88
C SER A 222 4.34 -4.79 -12.07
N GLY A 223 3.64 -5.91 -12.21
CA GLY A 223 2.18 -5.96 -12.26
C GLY A 223 1.52 -5.41 -10.99
N GLU A 224 2.19 -5.55 -9.84
CA GLU A 224 1.69 -4.97 -8.59
C GLU A 224 1.63 -3.43 -8.66
N TYR A 225 2.64 -2.80 -9.27
CA TYR A 225 2.65 -1.35 -9.42
C TYR A 225 1.63 -0.87 -10.45
N LEU A 226 1.32 -1.68 -11.45
CA LEU A 226 0.22 -1.44 -12.38
C LEU A 226 -1.12 -1.34 -11.63
N SER A 227 -1.37 -2.24 -10.67
CA SER A 227 -2.56 -2.23 -9.81
C SER A 227 -2.73 -0.88 -9.11
N TYR A 228 -1.63 -0.35 -8.57
CA TYR A 228 -1.60 0.95 -7.92
C TYR A 228 -2.03 2.08 -8.87
N PHE A 229 -1.45 2.14 -10.07
CA PHE A 229 -1.79 3.20 -11.02
C PHE A 229 -3.24 3.12 -11.49
N LEU A 230 -3.73 1.95 -11.79
CA LEU A 230 -5.10 1.78 -12.27
C LEU A 230 -6.13 2.11 -11.19
N HIS A 231 -5.86 1.72 -9.93
CA HIS A 231 -6.72 2.08 -8.81
C HIS A 231 -6.79 3.61 -8.62
N ASN A 232 -5.65 4.30 -8.68
CA ASN A 232 -5.60 5.74 -8.52
C ASN A 232 -6.08 6.50 -9.76
N ASN A 233 -6.05 5.90 -10.94
CA ASN A 233 -6.45 6.55 -12.18
C ASN A 233 -7.93 6.93 -12.21
N HIS A 234 -8.79 6.20 -11.48
CA HIS A 234 -10.20 6.53 -11.35
C HIS A 234 -10.41 7.96 -10.80
N THR A 235 -9.55 8.38 -9.86
CA THR A 235 -9.61 9.71 -9.25
C THR A 235 -8.74 10.72 -9.99
N SER A 236 -7.52 10.35 -10.35
CA SER A 236 -6.52 11.26 -10.94
C SER A 236 -6.73 11.51 -12.43
N LYS A 237 -7.36 10.55 -13.14
CA LYS A 237 -7.50 10.55 -14.60
C LYS A 237 -6.19 10.80 -15.35
N ARG A 238 -5.08 10.37 -14.76
CA ARG A 238 -3.73 10.57 -15.28
C ARG A 238 -3.49 9.84 -16.61
N PHE A 239 -4.09 8.66 -16.76
CA PHE A 239 -3.95 7.83 -17.94
C PHE A 239 -5.29 7.65 -18.65
N LEU A 240 -5.28 7.76 -19.98
CA LEU A 240 -6.45 7.60 -20.82
C LEU A 240 -6.51 6.22 -21.47
N CYS A 241 -5.36 5.60 -21.71
CA CYS A 241 -5.23 4.37 -22.47
C CYS A 241 -4.36 3.33 -21.77
N CYS A 242 -4.71 2.08 -21.99
CA CYS A 242 -3.94 0.91 -21.62
C CYS A 242 -3.73 0.04 -22.87
N TYR A 243 -2.48 -0.36 -23.12
CA TYR A 243 -2.14 -1.29 -24.18
C TYR A 243 -1.60 -2.57 -23.56
N PHE A 244 -2.17 -3.70 -23.92
CA PHE A 244 -1.71 -5.01 -23.51
C PHE A 244 -0.94 -5.64 -24.65
N ILE A 245 0.33 -5.91 -24.43
CA ILE A 245 1.26 -6.47 -25.39
C ILE A 245 1.63 -7.88 -24.96
N GLN A 246 1.28 -8.86 -25.77
CA GLN A 246 1.58 -10.25 -25.56
C GLN A 246 2.67 -10.73 -26.51
N LEU A 247 3.69 -11.36 -25.95
CA LEU A 247 4.73 -12.03 -26.71
C LEU A 247 4.36 -13.52 -26.86
N HIS A 248 4.34 -13.98 -28.09
CA HIS A 248 4.08 -15.37 -28.40
C HIS A 248 5.35 -16.14 -28.73
N HIS A 249 5.37 -17.42 -28.37
CA HIS A 249 6.48 -18.34 -28.65
C HIS A 249 7.79 -18.06 -27.88
N VAL A 250 7.78 -17.29 -26.80
CA VAL A 250 8.96 -17.03 -25.96
C VAL A 250 9.54 -18.32 -25.41
N HIS A 251 8.70 -19.28 -25.02
CA HIS A 251 9.17 -20.58 -24.55
C HIS A 251 9.95 -21.33 -25.65
N THR A 252 9.43 -21.38 -26.86
CA THR A 252 10.11 -22.01 -28.03
C THR A 252 11.39 -21.28 -28.36
N TYR A 253 11.40 -19.95 -28.28
CA TYR A 253 12.61 -19.15 -28.45
C TYR A 253 13.68 -19.54 -27.43
N ASN A 254 13.32 -19.65 -26.15
CA ASN A 254 14.22 -20.07 -25.08
C ASN A 254 14.78 -21.48 -25.29
N GLN A 255 13.97 -22.42 -25.79
CA GLN A 255 14.44 -23.78 -26.14
C GLN A 255 15.47 -23.76 -27.27
N ASN A 256 15.28 -22.93 -28.28
CA ASN A 256 16.14 -22.86 -29.45
C ASN A 256 17.42 -22.05 -29.20
N PHE A 257 17.37 -20.97 -28.44
CA PHE A 257 18.45 -20.00 -28.30
C PHE A 257 19.01 -19.87 -26.89
N GLY A 258 18.36 -20.50 -25.90
CA GLY A 258 18.76 -20.48 -24.49
C GLY A 258 18.18 -19.28 -23.71
N TRP A 259 18.07 -19.46 -22.39
CA TRP A 259 17.46 -18.50 -21.46
C TRP A 259 18.13 -17.12 -21.48
N LYS A 260 19.47 -17.08 -21.65
CA LYS A 260 20.20 -15.78 -21.71
C LYS A 260 19.77 -14.89 -22.87
N LEU A 261 19.42 -15.49 -24.01
CA LEU A 261 18.90 -14.72 -25.15
C LEU A 261 17.42 -14.37 -24.96
N GLY A 262 16.64 -15.20 -24.26
CA GLY A 262 15.30 -14.85 -23.83
C GLY A 262 15.26 -13.69 -22.86
N ASP A 263 16.18 -13.65 -21.90
CA ASP A 263 16.32 -12.50 -20.97
C ASP A 263 16.66 -11.20 -21.73
N LYS A 264 17.56 -11.31 -22.73
CA LYS A 264 17.89 -10.17 -23.61
C LYS A 264 16.67 -9.73 -24.43
N LEU A 265 15.88 -10.68 -24.97
CA LEU A 265 14.64 -10.39 -25.66
C LEU A 265 13.69 -9.55 -24.78
N LEU A 266 13.40 -10.02 -23.57
CA LEU A 266 12.48 -9.32 -22.67
C LEU A 266 12.97 -7.93 -22.29
N SER A 267 14.26 -7.76 -22.02
CA SER A 267 14.88 -6.47 -21.71
C SER A 267 14.80 -5.48 -22.87
N GLU A 268 15.07 -5.98 -24.07
CA GLU A 268 15.04 -5.18 -25.31
C GLU A 268 13.59 -4.77 -25.65
N VAL A 269 12.62 -5.67 -25.51
CA VAL A 269 11.19 -5.38 -25.69
C VAL A 269 10.74 -4.26 -24.76
N ALA A 270 11.06 -4.35 -23.48
CA ALA A 270 10.71 -3.30 -22.52
C ALA A 270 11.29 -1.92 -22.91
N LEU A 271 12.54 -1.90 -23.38
CA LEU A 271 13.19 -0.66 -23.85
C LEU A 271 12.49 -0.09 -25.09
N ARG A 272 12.19 -0.94 -26.07
CA ARG A 272 11.50 -0.55 -27.31
C ARG A 272 10.10 -0.01 -27.01
N LEU A 273 9.37 -0.63 -26.09
CA LEU A 273 8.06 -0.14 -25.64
C LEU A 273 8.14 1.27 -25.06
N LYS A 274 9.13 1.56 -24.20
CA LYS A 274 9.35 2.92 -23.66
C LYS A 274 9.55 3.94 -24.76
N ILE A 275 10.33 3.60 -25.78
CA ILE A 275 10.62 4.48 -26.92
C ILE A 275 9.39 4.66 -27.81
N LEU A 276 8.71 3.57 -28.17
CA LEU A 276 7.58 3.60 -29.12
C LEU A 276 6.36 4.33 -28.55
N PHE A 277 6.10 4.16 -27.26
CA PHE A 277 4.93 4.77 -26.60
C PHE A 277 5.25 6.12 -25.93
N HIS A 278 6.50 6.56 -25.95
CA HIS A 278 6.96 7.80 -25.30
C HIS A 278 6.51 7.91 -23.84
N THR A 279 6.51 6.78 -23.09
CA THR A 279 6.08 6.73 -21.71
C THR A 279 7.01 5.86 -20.86
N PRO A 280 7.30 6.23 -19.61
CA PRO A 280 8.04 5.36 -18.70
C PRO A 280 7.16 4.27 -18.07
N PHE A 281 5.83 4.34 -18.23
CA PHE A 281 4.86 3.48 -17.57
C PHE A 281 4.66 2.17 -18.34
N ILE A 282 5.72 1.37 -18.36
CA ILE A 282 5.75 0.01 -18.91
C ILE A 282 5.78 -0.96 -17.75
N PHE A 283 4.88 -1.92 -17.75
CA PHE A 283 4.73 -2.93 -16.70
C PHE A 283 4.92 -4.32 -17.30
N ARG A 284 5.73 -5.14 -16.64
CA ARG A 284 5.88 -6.55 -16.98
C ARG A 284 4.91 -7.37 -16.14
N ILE A 285 4.10 -8.18 -16.80
CA ILE A 285 3.10 -9.03 -16.17
C ILE A 285 3.20 -10.46 -16.74
N PHE A 286 2.72 -11.43 -15.99
CA PHE A 286 2.64 -12.86 -16.40
C PHE A 286 3.92 -13.46 -17.00
N GLY A 287 5.09 -12.89 -16.66
CA GLY A 287 6.38 -13.43 -17.10
C GLY A 287 6.92 -12.85 -18.40
N ASP A 288 6.17 -12.84 -19.48
CA ASP A 288 6.59 -12.38 -20.83
C ASP A 288 5.63 -11.34 -21.46
N ASP A 289 4.53 -11.02 -20.81
CA ASP A 289 3.59 -10.02 -21.26
C ASP A 289 3.88 -8.63 -20.66
N PHE A 290 3.45 -7.58 -21.39
CA PHE A 290 3.63 -6.20 -20.97
C PHE A 290 2.34 -5.41 -21.02
N VAL A 291 2.22 -4.44 -20.11
CA VAL A 291 1.19 -3.40 -20.16
C VAL A 291 1.86 -2.04 -20.29
N VAL A 292 1.28 -1.18 -21.12
CA VAL A 292 1.71 0.21 -21.29
C VAL A 292 0.55 1.13 -20.89
N LEU A 293 0.80 2.05 -19.95
CA LEU A 293 -0.15 3.12 -19.63
C LEU A 293 0.27 4.41 -20.33
N ASN A 294 -0.69 5.10 -20.96
CA ASN A 294 -0.43 6.37 -21.62
C ASN A 294 -1.48 7.43 -21.24
N ALA A 295 -1.01 8.65 -21.02
CA ALA A 295 -1.82 9.82 -20.71
C ALA A 295 -2.55 10.40 -21.92
N LEU A 296 -2.12 10.04 -23.14
CA LEU A 296 -2.69 10.49 -24.40
C LEU A 296 -3.16 9.29 -25.22
N HIS A 297 -4.20 9.50 -26.02
CA HIS A 297 -4.51 8.57 -27.10
C HIS A 297 -3.40 8.66 -28.14
N VAL A 298 -2.61 7.62 -28.25
CA VAL A 298 -1.60 7.50 -29.30
C VAL A 298 -2.22 6.63 -30.40
N GLU A 299 -2.37 7.20 -31.57
CA GLU A 299 -2.70 6.40 -32.76
C GLU A 299 -1.50 5.50 -33.04
N ILE A 300 -1.72 4.21 -32.94
CA ILE A 300 -0.68 3.21 -33.12
C ILE A 300 -0.96 2.45 -34.41
N ASP A 301 0.00 2.48 -35.31
CA ASP A 301 0.09 1.48 -36.35
C ASP A 301 0.54 0.17 -35.72
N GLU A 302 -0.39 -0.72 -35.42
CA GLU A 302 -0.12 -2.01 -34.77
C GLU A 302 0.90 -2.82 -35.57
N ALA A 303 0.84 -2.81 -36.89
CA ALA A 303 1.77 -3.56 -37.74
C ALA A 303 3.20 -3.03 -37.56
N GLN A 304 3.37 -1.72 -37.55
CA GLN A 304 4.67 -1.07 -37.35
C GLN A 304 5.23 -1.32 -35.96
N VAL A 305 4.35 -1.31 -34.92
CA VAL A 305 4.77 -1.58 -33.53
C VAL A 305 5.20 -3.04 -33.38
N LYS A 306 4.43 -3.98 -33.93
CA LYS A 306 4.76 -5.43 -33.91
C LYS A 306 6.11 -5.68 -34.58
N GLU A 307 6.32 -5.11 -35.77
CA GLU A 307 7.59 -5.21 -36.47
C GLU A 307 8.77 -4.67 -35.64
N LYS A 308 8.64 -3.45 -35.11
CA LYS A 308 9.67 -2.84 -34.29
C LYS A 308 9.98 -3.60 -32.99
N ILE A 309 9.00 -4.24 -32.38
CA ILE A 309 9.20 -5.05 -31.18
C ILE A 309 9.92 -6.35 -31.52
N SER A 310 9.54 -7.04 -32.59
CA SER A 310 10.08 -8.37 -32.97
C SER A 310 11.39 -8.34 -33.74
N VAL A 311 11.78 -7.18 -34.26
CA VAL A 311 13.03 -7.04 -35.04
C VAL A 311 14.24 -7.63 -34.32
N GLY A 312 14.92 -8.58 -34.96
CA GLY A 312 16.11 -9.26 -34.44
C GLY A 312 15.80 -10.47 -33.55
N PHE A 313 14.52 -10.84 -33.38
CA PHE A 313 14.09 -12.00 -32.60
C PHE A 313 13.26 -12.96 -33.46
N ASN A 314 13.95 -13.88 -34.12
CA ASN A 314 13.32 -14.82 -35.03
C ASN A 314 12.32 -15.75 -34.32
N GLY A 315 11.11 -15.84 -34.86
CA GLY A 315 10.06 -16.72 -34.34
C GLY A 315 9.24 -16.15 -33.17
N ILE A 316 9.47 -14.90 -32.81
CA ILE A 316 8.62 -14.16 -31.88
C ILE A 316 7.51 -13.45 -32.65
N ASP A 317 6.27 -13.71 -32.24
CA ASP A 317 5.09 -12.96 -32.68
C ASP A 317 4.55 -12.08 -31.54
N VAL A 318 3.87 -11.00 -31.92
CA VAL A 318 3.37 -9.98 -30.96
C VAL A 318 1.91 -9.69 -31.24
N SER A 319 1.08 -9.78 -30.21
CA SER A 319 -0.29 -9.25 -30.28
C SER A 319 -0.45 -8.03 -29.37
N ILE A 320 -1.28 -7.09 -29.81
CA ILE A 320 -1.55 -5.85 -29.08
C ILE A 320 -3.06 -5.70 -28.94
N LYS A 321 -3.52 -5.43 -27.70
CA LYS A 321 -4.90 -5.04 -27.43
C LYS A 321 -4.90 -3.66 -26.78
N HIS A 322 -5.81 -2.81 -27.23
CA HIS A 322 -5.97 -1.45 -26.73
C HIS A 322 -7.27 -1.29 -25.98
N PHE A 323 -7.22 -0.62 -24.80
CA PHE A 323 -8.37 -0.36 -23.94
C PHE A 323 -8.38 1.10 -23.49
N ALA A 324 -9.57 1.73 -23.55
CA ALA A 324 -9.79 3.04 -22.95
C ALA A 324 -10.02 2.87 -21.42
N LEU A 325 -9.23 3.58 -20.61
CA LEU A 325 -9.30 3.44 -19.14
C LEU A 325 -10.56 4.04 -18.51
N LYS A 326 -11.33 4.87 -19.23
CA LYS A 326 -12.65 5.37 -18.79
C LYS A 326 -13.66 4.24 -18.52
N ASP A 327 -13.47 3.09 -19.18
CA ASP A 327 -14.38 1.95 -19.15
C ASP A 327 -14.02 0.93 -18.05
N PHE A 328 -12.94 1.19 -17.29
CA PHE A 328 -12.53 0.35 -16.17
C PHE A 328 -13.32 0.70 -14.90
N SER A 329 -14.10 -0.25 -14.38
CA SER A 329 -14.63 -0.17 -13.02
C SER A 329 -13.63 -0.72 -12.00
N LEU A 330 -13.69 -0.24 -10.75
CA LEU A 330 -12.84 -0.73 -9.65
C LEU A 330 -12.96 -2.24 -9.40
N ASP A 331 -14.14 -2.80 -9.68
CA ASP A 331 -14.40 -4.25 -9.54
C ASP A 331 -13.75 -5.08 -10.65
N ALA A 332 -13.45 -4.48 -11.81
CA ALA A 332 -12.79 -5.15 -12.92
C ALA A 332 -11.30 -5.48 -12.63
N TRP A 333 -10.68 -4.83 -11.61
CA TRP A 333 -9.29 -5.10 -11.29
C TRP A 333 -9.07 -6.49 -10.66
N GLU A 334 -9.94 -6.98 -9.79
CA GLU A 334 -9.85 -8.35 -9.25
C GLU A 334 -9.93 -9.41 -10.35
N ASN A 335 -10.45 -9.02 -11.53
CA ASN A 335 -10.58 -9.84 -12.73
C ASN A 335 -9.78 -9.30 -13.92
N PHE A 336 -8.73 -8.49 -13.70
CA PHE A 336 -7.96 -7.88 -14.79
C PHE A 336 -7.38 -8.91 -15.76
N GLU A 337 -6.91 -10.02 -15.25
CA GLU A 337 -6.44 -11.16 -16.06
C GLU A 337 -7.56 -11.69 -16.96
N ASN A 338 -8.74 -11.89 -16.40
CA ASN A 338 -9.94 -12.28 -17.15
C ASN A 338 -10.38 -11.18 -18.12
N PHE A 339 -10.25 -9.91 -17.72
CA PHE A 339 -10.56 -8.77 -18.56
C PHE A 339 -9.63 -8.70 -19.77
N LEU A 340 -8.32 -8.79 -19.59
CA LEU A 340 -7.34 -8.76 -20.68
C LEU A 340 -7.52 -9.90 -21.68
N THR A 341 -7.97 -11.07 -21.20
CA THR A 341 -8.15 -12.26 -22.02
C THR A 341 -9.50 -12.30 -22.74
N HIS A 342 -10.56 -11.73 -22.15
CA HIS A 342 -11.94 -11.88 -22.65
C HIS A 342 -12.59 -10.59 -23.19
N SER A 343 -12.02 -9.38 -22.92
CA SER A 343 -12.57 -8.14 -23.43
C SER A 343 -12.24 -7.92 -24.90
N GLN A 344 -13.22 -7.46 -25.68
CA GLN A 344 -12.96 -7.05 -27.07
C GLN A 344 -12.15 -5.73 -27.07
N PRO A 345 -11.14 -5.59 -27.95
CA PRO A 345 -10.41 -4.33 -28.12
C PRO A 345 -11.36 -3.22 -28.55
N CYS A 346 -11.09 -1.99 -28.10
CA CYS A 346 -11.81 -0.80 -28.54
C CYS A 346 -11.62 -0.62 -30.07
N SER A 347 -12.68 -0.63 -30.85
CA SER A 347 -12.60 -0.28 -32.27
C SER A 347 -12.39 1.24 -32.40
N ILE A 348 -11.47 1.65 -33.25
CA ILE A 348 -11.05 3.05 -33.48
C ILE A 348 -12.17 3.91 -34.07
N GLU A 349 -13.31 3.30 -34.48
CA GLU A 349 -14.37 3.99 -35.26
C GLU A 349 -15.35 4.84 -34.43
N ASP A 350 -15.36 4.81 -33.10
CA ASP A 350 -16.42 5.46 -32.33
C ASP A 350 -16.19 6.94 -31.94
N HIS A 351 -15.13 7.59 -32.45
CA HIS A 351 -14.83 8.98 -32.07
C HIS A 351 -15.12 10.07 -33.12
N HIS A 352 -15.66 9.73 -34.31
CA HIS A 352 -15.96 10.73 -35.34
C HIS A 352 -17.43 11.16 -35.47
N SER A 353 -18.32 10.72 -34.60
CA SER A 353 -19.74 11.11 -34.68
C SER A 353 -20.29 11.69 -33.40
N LYS A 354 -19.86 12.90 -33.01
CA LYS A 354 -20.63 13.85 -32.16
C LYS A 354 -19.94 15.23 -32.15
N HIS A 355 -19.90 15.90 -33.27
CA HIS A 355 -19.92 17.35 -33.38
C HIS A 355 -20.45 17.68 -34.79
N ASN A 356 -21.73 17.79 -34.91
CA ASN A 356 -22.48 18.65 -35.82
C ASN A 356 -23.66 19.22 -35.05
#